data_418c2530f91163bfa9be7d9ad85df44e
#
_entry.id   418c2530f91163bfa9be7d9ad85df44e
#
_cell.length_a   1.000
_cell.length_b   1.000
_cell.length_c   1.000
_cell.angle_alpha   90.00
_cell.angle_beta   90.00
_cell.angle_gamma   90.00
#
_symmetry.space_group_name_H-M   'P 1'
#
loop_
_entity.id
_entity.type
_entity.pdbx_description
1 polymer ?
#
loop_
_entity_poly.entity_id
_entity_poly.type
_entity_poly.pdbx_seq_one_letter_code
_entity_poly.pdbx_strand_id
1 'polypeptide(L)'
;MTRQKRFAIFIAVLPLLALAACSSADEVAGGGASEDSKYTYNSDAADAQELEGAKMAATLGDVEPSKDYRVGVILKALTNQYWQGIEKGANAAAEDFGVEVTVQAASSESAQTEQLTIAQTLLGQNFDAYVVAPESTSNLTPALRQMQSQGAPIVNVDDARIAATTYVGPSHELDGTQAAEEFAKLFPDGAKVAQVEGQAGSSAATLRIQGFKDGVEQAGNLDLVASVPGDWDPDKAFAAAQQIIQQHPDVKGIYANNDTMAVGVAKAVKASGKDIAVVGTDGVPEAISGVRSGTMTATVSPLAYWEGYWAVESAVRLLEGQDVPAWIVAPAQLITKDNVDEFYDKDGQVLTDLFN
;
A
#
# COMPACT_ATOMS: atom_id res chain seq x y z
N MET A 1 -40.02 69.17 -40.08
CA MET A 1 -41.49 68.88 -40.23
C MET A 1 -41.58 67.37 -40.47
N THR A 2 -42.03 66.56 -39.51
CA THR A 2 -42.94 65.44 -39.70
C THR A 2 -43.15 64.68 -38.37
N ARG A 3 -44.39 64.45 -38.16
CA ARG A 3 -45.03 64.02 -36.90
C ARG A 3 -44.62 62.65 -36.38
N GLN A 4 -44.36 62.61 -35.06
CA GLN A 4 -44.41 61.38 -34.25
C GLN A 4 -45.81 60.77 -34.24
N LYS A 5 -45.93 59.47 -34.44
CA LYS A 5 -47.09 58.68 -34.04
C LYS A 5 -46.68 57.80 -32.87
N ARG A 6 -47.26 57.99 -31.72
CA ARG A 6 -47.18 57.13 -30.55
C ARG A 6 -48.12 55.92 -30.77
N PHE A 7 -47.59 54.70 -30.68
CA PHE A 7 -48.40 53.48 -30.51
C PHE A 7 -48.16 52.99 -29.06
N ALA A 8 -49.25 52.90 -28.32
CA ALA A 8 -49.33 52.29 -27.02
C ALA A 8 -49.46 50.76 -27.23
N ILE A 9 -48.53 49.98 -26.62
CA ILE A 9 -48.63 48.54 -26.55
C ILE A 9 -49.01 48.19 -25.11
N PHE A 10 -50.16 47.51 -24.99
CA PHE A 10 -50.61 46.89 -23.75
C PHE A 10 -49.72 45.66 -23.47
N ILE A 11 -49.08 45.64 -22.29
CA ILE A 11 -48.36 44.49 -21.78
C ILE A 11 -49.34 43.66 -20.95
N ALA A 12 -49.70 42.48 -21.49
CA ALA A 12 -50.37 41.43 -20.73
C ALA A 12 -49.36 40.69 -19.88
N VAL A 13 -49.52 40.77 -18.57
CA VAL A 13 -48.73 40.01 -17.60
C VAL A 13 -49.28 38.58 -17.52
N LEU A 14 -48.58 37.60 -18.06
CA LEU A 14 -48.78 36.19 -17.72
C LEU A 14 -47.86 35.83 -16.54
N PRO A 15 -48.34 35.06 -15.55
CA PRO A 15 -47.46 34.54 -14.52
C PRO A 15 -46.66 33.36 -15.07
N LEU A 16 -45.33 33.47 -15.13
CA LEU A 16 -44.43 32.37 -15.34
C LEU A 16 -44.42 31.49 -14.08
N LEU A 17 -44.96 30.26 -14.19
CA LEU A 17 -44.64 29.22 -13.25
C LEU A 17 -43.15 28.80 -13.48
N ALA A 18 -42.33 29.12 -12.49
CA ALA A 18 -40.97 28.61 -12.43
C ALA A 18 -41.00 27.09 -12.12
N LEU A 19 -40.80 26.23 -13.13
CA LEU A 19 -40.37 24.88 -12.90
C LEU A 19 -38.90 24.93 -12.47
N ALA A 20 -38.67 24.70 -11.16
CA ALA A 20 -37.34 24.39 -10.64
C ALA A 20 -36.95 23.00 -11.19
N ALA A 21 -36.15 22.97 -12.25
CA ALA A 21 -35.41 21.78 -12.64
C ALA A 21 -34.26 21.64 -11.65
N CYS A 22 -34.41 20.74 -10.67
CA CYS A 22 -33.29 20.19 -9.91
C CYS A 22 -32.41 19.42 -10.89
N SER A 23 -31.30 20.01 -11.30
CA SER A 23 -30.19 19.23 -11.84
C SER A 23 -29.53 18.57 -10.62
N SER A 24 -29.88 17.31 -10.37
CA SER A 24 -29.08 16.45 -9.54
C SER A 24 -27.75 16.23 -10.26
N ALA A 25 -26.69 16.94 -9.78
CA ALA A 25 -25.35 16.42 -9.97
C ALA A 25 -25.33 15.05 -9.27
N ASP A 26 -25.04 14.00 -10.02
CA ASP A 26 -24.72 12.70 -9.44
C ASP A 26 -23.46 12.87 -8.58
N GLU A 27 -23.65 13.17 -7.29
CA GLU A 27 -22.69 12.76 -6.29
C GLU A 27 -22.62 11.23 -6.39
N VAL A 28 -21.46 10.73 -6.77
CA VAL A 28 -21.11 9.32 -6.59
C VAL A 28 -21.12 9.08 -5.08
N ALA A 29 -22.29 8.71 -4.57
CA ALA A 29 -22.47 8.35 -3.18
C ALA A 29 -21.53 7.19 -2.87
N GLY A 30 -20.61 7.41 -1.93
CA GLY A 30 -19.87 6.37 -1.26
C GLY A 30 -20.80 5.25 -0.85
N GLY A 31 -20.37 4.00 -1.01
CA GLY A 31 -21.19 2.80 -0.84
C GLY A 31 -21.99 2.85 0.46
N GLY A 32 -23.31 2.68 0.31
CA GLY A 32 -24.22 2.67 1.43
C GLY A 32 -23.95 1.49 2.36
N ALA A 33 -23.33 1.76 3.51
CA ALA A 33 -23.46 0.89 4.66
C ALA A 33 -24.94 0.79 5.01
N SER A 34 -25.43 -0.40 5.31
CA SER A 34 -26.77 -0.55 5.91
C SER A 34 -26.80 0.29 7.19
N GLU A 35 -27.88 1.04 7.44
CA GLU A 35 -28.04 1.89 8.63
C GLU A 35 -27.86 1.15 9.98
N ASP A 36 -27.73 -0.19 9.95
CA ASP A 36 -27.53 -1.07 11.10
C ASP A 36 -26.11 -1.70 11.16
N SER A 37 -25.13 -1.25 10.37
CA SER A 37 -23.78 -1.82 10.44
C SER A 37 -23.08 -1.42 11.73
N LYS A 38 -22.56 -2.42 12.48
CA LYS A 38 -21.73 -2.22 13.68
C LYS A 38 -20.40 -1.50 13.35
N TYR A 39 -19.94 -1.57 12.09
CA TYR A 39 -18.64 -1.07 11.65
C TYR A 39 -18.78 0.08 10.66
N THR A 40 -17.86 1.05 10.76
CA THR A 40 -17.68 2.12 9.80
C THR A 40 -16.55 1.72 8.83
N TYR A 41 -16.77 1.91 7.53
CA TYR A 41 -15.82 1.51 6.48
C TYR A 41 -15.25 2.76 5.79
N ASN A 42 -14.32 3.44 6.44
CA ASN A 42 -13.75 4.72 6.03
C ASN A 42 -12.22 4.80 6.21
N SER A 43 -11.53 3.67 6.24
CA SER A 43 -10.08 3.65 6.43
C SER A 43 -9.29 4.32 5.28
N ASP A 44 -9.95 4.57 4.15
CA ASP A 44 -9.42 5.31 2.99
C ASP A 44 -9.63 6.84 3.09
N ALA A 45 -10.25 7.33 4.17
CA ALA A 45 -10.42 8.76 4.39
C ALA A 45 -9.06 9.47 4.58
N ALA A 46 -8.96 10.70 4.08
CA ALA A 46 -7.72 11.48 4.15
C ALA A 46 -7.35 11.91 5.59
N ASP A 47 -8.33 11.96 6.49
CA ASP A 47 -8.22 12.32 7.90
C ASP A 47 -8.35 11.10 8.83
N ALA A 48 -8.10 9.90 8.33
CA ALA A 48 -8.14 8.66 9.11
C ALA A 48 -7.24 8.77 10.37
N GLN A 49 -7.79 8.43 11.53
CA GLN A 49 -7.02 8.39 12.77
C GLN A 49 -5.95 7.32 12.70
N GLU A 50 -4.73 7.66 13.14
CA GLU A 50 -3.54 6.83 13.04
C GLU A 50 -3.09 6.31 14.40
N LEU A 51 -2.56 5.08 14.42
CA LEU A 51 -1.85 4.50 15.55
C LEU A 51 -0.69 3.64 15.01
N GLU A 52 0.53 3.87 15.47
CA GLU A 52 1.64 2.98 15.13
C GLU A 52 1.34 1.54 15.60
N GLY A 53 1.51 0.56 14.71
CA GLY A 53 1.25 -0.85 15.01
C GLY A 53 2.03 -1.33 16.23
N ALA A 54 3.30 -0.93 16.34
CA ALA A 54 4.16 -1.19 17.50
C ALA A 54 3.63 -0.67 18.85
N LYS A 55 2.67 0.25 18.84
CA LYS A 55 2.04 0.82 20.04
C LYS A 55 0.64 0.29 20.30
N MET A 56 0.13 -0.62 19.45
CA MET A 56 -1.27 -1.05 19.48
C MET A 56 -1.63 -1.70 20.82
N ALA A 57 -0.87 -2.70 21.27
CA ALA A 57 -1.11 -3.35 22.54
C ALA A 57 -1.00 -2.38 23.74
N ALA A 58 0.02 -1.52 23.75
CA ALA A 58 0.22 -0.53 24.83
C ALA A 58 -0.89 0.53 24.87
N THR A 59 -1.51 0.87 23.73
CA THR A 59 -2.55 1.91 23.64
C THR A 59 -3.95 1.36 23.86
N LEU A 60 -4.27 0.21 23.25
CA LEU A 60 -5.61 -0.37 23.26
C LEU A 60 -5.79 -1.41 24.38
N GLY A 61 -4.69 -1.79 25.06
CA GLY A 61 -4.69 -2.86 26.07
C GLY A 61 -4.69 -4.25 25.48
N ASP A 62 -4.74 -5.26 26.34
CA ASP A 62 -4.80 -6.65 25.91
C ASP A 62 -6.13 -6.99 25.25
N VAL A 63 -6.14 -7.97 24.37
CA VAL A 63 -7.34 -8.53 23.78
C VAL A 63 -7.29 -10.04 23.84
N GLU A 64 -8.37 -10.65 24.32
CA GLU A 64 -8.59 -12.08 24.32
C GLU A 64 -9.89 -12.39 23.58
N PRO A 65 -9.89 -13.30 22.58
CA PRO A 65 -11.10 -13.69 21.87
C PRO A 65 -12.11 -14.35 22.81
N SER A 66 -13.36 -13.91 22.74
CA SER A 66 -14.46 -14.47 23.54
C SER A 66 -15.01 -15.79 22.97
N LYS A 67 -14.63 -16.15 21.74
CA LYS A 67 -15.00 -17.39 21.04
C LYS A 67 -13.98 -17.75 19.95
N ASP A 68 -14.11 -18.94 19.38
CA ASP A 68 -13.33 -19.37 18.22
C ASP A 68 -13.73 -18.57 16.98
N TYR A 69 -12.99 -17.50 16.66
CA TYR A 69 -13.22 -16.69 15.46
C TYR A 69 -12.53 -17.30 14.25
N ARG A 70 -13.11 -17.05 13.07
CA ARG A 70 -12.57 -17.41 11.78
C ARG A 70 -12.30 -16.16 10.95
N VAL A 71 -11.08 -15.98 10.48
CA VAL A 71 -10.63 -14.83 9.69
C VAL A 71 -10.22 -15.29 8.30
N GLY A 72 -10.87 -14.75 7.27
CA GLY A 72 -10.48 -14.95 5.87
C GLY A 72 -9.44 -13.94 5.43
N VAL A 73 -8.29 -14.39 4.95
CA VAL A 73 -7.19 -13.52 4.50
C VAL A 73 -7.01 -13.66 2.99
N ILE A 74 -7.10 -12.54 2.28
CA ILE A 74 -6.99 -12.45 0.82
C ILE A 74 -5.76 -11.61 0.48
N LEU A 75 -4.71 -12.26 0.00
CA LEU A 75 -3.46 -11.61 -0.40
C LEU A 75 -3.34 -11.48 -1.93
N LYS A 76 -2.33 -10.75 -2.41
CA LYS A 76 -2.10 -10.59 -3.85
C LYS A 76 -1.49 -11.84 -4.45
N ALA A 77 -0.22 -12.17 -4.15
CA ALA A 77 0.42 -13.35 -4.71
C ALA A 77 1.56 -13.89 -3.83
N LEU A 78 1.49 -15.17 -3.45
CA LEU A 78 2.54 -15.82 -2.64
C LEU A 78 3.82 -16.16 -3.44
N THR A 79 3.87 -15.80 -4.72
CA THR A 79 5.11 -15.85 -5.51
C THR A 79 6.10 -14.75 -5.12
N ASN A 80 5.63 -13.66 -4.48
CA ASN A 80 6.47 -12.62 -3.90
C ASN A 80 6.68 -12.89 -2.41
N GLN A 81 7.94 -12.87 -1.96
CA GLN A 81 8.35 -13.13 -0.57
C GLN A 81 7.75 -12.13 0.43
N TYR A 82 7.40 -10.93 0.00
CA TYR A 82 6.72 -9.93 0.82
C TYR A 82 5.37 -10.45 1.33
N TRP A 83 4.53 -10.96 0.43
CA TRP A 83 3.23 -11.54 0.79
C TRP A 83 3.35 -12.82 1.63
N GLN A 84 4.43 -13.59 1.45
CA GLN A 84 4.76 -14.70 2.35
C GLN A 84 5.10 -14.20 3.77
N GLY A 85 5.72 -13.03 3.90
CA GLY A 85 5.97 -12.39 5.19
C GLY A 85 4.67 -12.03 5.90
N ILE A 86 3.73 -11.40 5.21
CA ILE A 86 2.39 -11.09 5.72
C ILE A 86 1.63 -12.37 6.12
N GLU A 87 1.65 -13.42 5.28
CA GLU A 87 1.05 -14.72 5.60
C GLU A 87 1.62 -15.31 6.90
N LYS A 88 2.95 -15.27 7.08
CA LYS A 88 3.60 -15.77 8.30
C LYS A 88 3.15 -15.00 9.53
N GLY A 89 3.10 -13.67 9.46
CA GLY A 89 2.62 -12.83 10.56
C GLY A 89 1.15 -13.08 10.89
N ALA A 90 0.30 -13.22 9.88
CA ALA A 90 -1.11 -13.54 10.06
C ALA A 90 -1.32 -14.90 10.76
N ASN A 91 -0.54 -15.92 10.37
CA ASN A 91 -0.60 -17.23 11.00
C ASN A 91 -0.05 -17.20 12.44
N ALA A 92 1.00 -16.43 12.72
CA ALA A 92 1.52 -16.27 14.08
C ALA A 92 0.49 -15.59 15.00
N ALA A 93 -0.16 -14.53 14.54
CA ALA A 93 -1.24 -13.90 15.29
C ALA A 93 -2.42 -14.87 15.52
N ALA A 94 -2.74 -15.72 14.53
CA ALA A 94 -3.76 -16.75 14.68
C ALA A 94 -3.44 -17.74 15.82
N GLU A 95 -2.18 -18.15 15.92
CA GLU A 95 -1.71 -19.02 17.01
C GLU A 95 -1.77 -18.30 18.37
N ASP A 96 -1.29 -17.07 18.45
CA ASP A 96 -1.22 -16.29 19.70
C ASP A 96 -2.62 -15.94 20.24
N PHE A 97 -3.56 -15.58 19.36
CA PHE A 97 -4.93 -15.24 19.72
C PHE A 97 -5.87 -16.48 19.74
N GLY A 98 -5.44 -17.67 19.31
CA GLY A 98 -6.27 -18.86 19.27
C GLY A 98 -7.45 -18.74 18.30
N VAL A 99 -7.27 -18.09 17.15
CA VAL A 99 -8.29 -17.93 16.09
C VAL A 99 -7.92 -18.75 14.85
N GLU A 100 -8.92 -19.10 14.02
CA GLU A 100 -8.67 -19.80 12.76
C GLU A 100 -8.42 -18.77 11.64
N VAL A 101 -7.29 -18.88 10.94
CA VAL A 101 -6.99 -18.07 9.76
C VAL A 101 -6.97 -18.95 8.51
N THR A 102 -7.63 -18.51 7.45
CA THR A 102 -7.54 -19.13 6.11
C THR A 102 -6.97 -18.12 5.12
N VAL A 103 -5.74 -18.36 4.66
CA VAL A 103 -5.07 -17.50 3.69
C VAL A 103 -5.29 -18.02 2.27
N GLN A 104 -5.68 -17.13 1.37
CA GLN A 104 -5.76 -17.37 -0.07
C GLN A 104 -5.10 -16.21 -0.82
N ALA A 105 -4.46 -16.52 -1.94
CA ALA A 105 -3.81 -15.53 -2.80
C ALA A 105 -4.00 -15.88 -4.27
N ALA A 106 -3.97 -14.88 -5.14
CA ALA A 106 -3.96 -15.08 -6.58
C ALA A 106 -2.61 -15.62 -7.07
N SER A 107 -2.57 -16.06 -8.32
CA SER A 107 -1.36 -16.65 -8.92
C SER A 107 -0.27 -15.61 -9.26
N SER A 108 -0.65 -14.34 -9.41
CA SER A 108 0.26 -13.23 -9.67
C SER A 108 -0.34 -11.90 -9.18
N GLU A 109 0.50 -10.88 -8.99
CA GLU A 109 0.09 -9.55 -8.52
C GLU A 109 -0.70 -8.72 -9.56
N SER A 110 -1.04 -9.31 -10.69
CA SER A 110 -1.89 -8.72 -11.73
C SER A 110 -3.14 -9.53 -12.04
N ALA A 111 -3.39 -10.61 -11.30
CA ALA A 111 -4.49 -11.55 -11.54
C ALA A 111 -5.81 -11.10 -10.89
N GLN A 112 -6.23 -9.85 -11.12
CA GLN A 112 -7.36 -9.19 -10.47
C GLN A 112 -8.66 -9.99 -10.51
N THR A 113 -8.97 -10.65 -11.64
CA THR A 113 -10.18 -11.48 -11.79
C THR A 113 -10.10 -12.74 -10.92
N GLU A 114 -8.93 -13.36 -10.84
CA GLU A 114 -8.70 -14.53 -9.99
C GLU A 114 -8.86 -14.14 -8.51
N GLN A 115 -8.26 -13.02 -8.08
CA GLN A 115 -8.40 -12.52 -6.72
C GLN A 115 -9.87 -12.23 -6.35
N LEU A 116 -10.65 -11.64 -7.26
CA LEU A 116 -12.08 -11.47 -7.05
C LEU A 116 -12.82 -12.81 -6.88
N THR A 117 -12.47 -13.82 -7.69
CA THR A 117 -13.06 -15.17 -7.59
C THR A 117 -12.73 -15.82 -6.24
N ILE A 118 -11.50 -15.66 -5.76
CA ILE A 118 -11.06 -16.11 -4.44
C ILE A 118 -11.87 -15.42 -3.35
N ALA A 119 -12.01 -14.09 -3.41
CA ALA A 119 -12.78 -13.32 -2.44
C ALA A 119 -14.25 -13.78 -2.38
N GLN A 120 -14.87 -14.01 -3.53
CA GLN A 120 -16.24 -14.53 -3.63
C GLN A 120 -16.37 -15.95 -3.06
N THR A 121 -15.35 -16.78 -3.24
CA THR A 121 -15.32 -18.15 -2.68
C THR A 121 -15.25 -18.13 -1.16
N LEU A 122 -14.40 -17.25 -0.59
CA LEU A 122 -14.27 -17.10 0.86
C LEU A 122 -15.55 -16.52 1.49
N LEU A 123 -16.25 -15.62 0.81
CA LEU A 123 -17.54 -15.09 1.26
C LEU A 123 -18.57 -16.19 1.51
N GLY A 124 -18.57 -17.27 0.72
CA GLY A 124 -19.45 -18.43 0.91
C GLY A 124 -19.14 -19.28 2.13
N GLN A 125 -18.01 -19.04 2.81
CA GLN A 125 -17.59 -19.81 4.00
C GLN A 125 -17.93 -19.13 5.32
N ASN A 126 -18.53 -17.92 5.30
CA ASN A 126 -18.99 -17.16 6.46
C ASN A 126 -17.91 -16.96 7.54
N PHE A 127 -16.82 -16.27 7.18
CA PHE A 127 -15.82 -15.82 8.14
C PHE A 127 -16.37 -14.70 9.02
N ASP A 128 -15.88 -14.59 10.26
CA ASP A 128 -16.26 -13.54 11.20
C ASP A 128 -15.65 -12.18 10.81
N ALA A 129 -14.46 -12.18 10.20
CA ALA A 129 -13.75 -11.00 9.69
C ALA A 129 -12.96 -11.32 8.40
N TYR A 130 -12.57 -10.26 7.69
CA TYR A 130 -11.74 -10.39 6.49
C TYR A 130 -10.52 -9.46 6.57
N VAL A 131 -9.36 -9.99 6.20
CA VAL A 131 -8.12 -9.24 5.94
C VAL A 131 -7.89 -9.25 4.43
N VAL A 132 -7.68 -8.08 3.82
CA VAL A 132 -7.71 -7.94 2.36
C VAL A 132 -6.58 -7.06 1.86
N ALA A 133 -5.71 -7.61 0.99
CA ALA A 133 -4.73 -6.88 0.20
C ALA A 133 -5.16 -6.82 -1.27
N PRO A 134 -5.87 -5.79 -1.73
CA PRO A 134 -6.40 -5.75 -3.09
C PRO A 134 -5.29 -5.48 -4.12
N GLU A 135 -5.41 -6.01 -5.34
CA GLU A 135 -4.48 -5.72 -6.44
C GLU A 135 -4.70 -4.34 -7.08
N SER A 136 -5.86 -3.74 -6.85
CA SER A 136 -6.18 -2.37 -7.25
C SER A 136 -7.26 -1.79 -6.32
N THR A 137 -7.47 -0.48 -6.39
CA THR A 137 -8.50 0.21 -5.58
C THR A 137 -9.93 -0.25 -5.87
N SER A 138 -10.17 -1.05 -6.91
CA SER A 138 -11.53 -1.38 -7.36
C SER A 138 -11.80 -2.85 -7.68
N ASN A 139 -10.77 -3.70 -7.85
CA ASN A 139 -10.97 -5.08 -8.30
C ASN A 139 -11.83 -5.92 -7.34
N LEU A 140 -11.76 -5.67 -6.03
CA LEU A 140 -12.53 -6.38 -5.02
C LEU A 140 -13.85 -5.67 -4.62
N THR A 141 -14.20 -4.55 -5.23
CA THR A 141 -15.41 -3.77 -4.87
C THR A 141 -16.68 -4.62 -4.72
N PRO A 142 -17.00 -5.59 -5.63
CA PRO A 142 -18.20 -6.42 -5.46
C PRO A 142 -18.16 -7.30 -4.21
N ALA A 143 -16.98 -7.87 -3.88
CA ALA A 143 -16.80 -8.71 -2.70
C ALA A 143 -16.84 -7.87 -1.41
N LEU A 144 -16.18 -6.70 -1.40
CA LEU A 144 -16.19 -5.78 -0.25
C LEU A 144 -17.61 -5.34 0.11
N ARG A 145 -18.43 -4.97 -0.87
CA ARG A 145 -19.84 -4.62 -0.63
C ARG A 145 -20.62 -5.77 0.01
N GLN A 146 -20.32 -7.01 -0.37
CA GLN A 146 -20.95 -8.18 0.22
C GLN A 146 -20.46 -8.41 1.66
N MET A 147 -19.15 -8.28 1.94
CA MET A 147 -18.59 -8.33 3.31
C MET A 147 -19.25 -7.28 4.21
N GLN A 148 -19.36 -6.04 3.72
CA GLN A 148 -20.02 -4.94 4.42
C GLN A 148 -21.51 -5.24 4.69
N SER A 149 -22.23 -5.81 3.71
CA SER A 149 -23.64 -6.19 3.88
C SER A 149 -23.86 -7.33 4.87
N GLN A 150 -22.86 -8.17 5.08
CA GLN A 150 -22.84 -9.22 6.11
C GLN A 150 -22.52 -8.64 7.50
N GLY A 151 -22.12 -7.36 7.60
CA GLY A 151 -21.72 -6.72 8.84
C GLY A 151 -20.39 -7.23 9.38
N ALA A 152 -19.50 -7.76 8.53
CA ALA A 152 -18.18 -8.23 8.92
C ALA A 152 -17.17 -7.08 8.95
N PRO A 153 -16.29 -6.99 9.95
CA PRO A 153 -15.17 -6.06 9.90
C PRO A 153 -14.21 -6.45 8.79
N ILE A 154 -13.68 -5.43 8.10
CA ILE A 154 -12.72 -5.57 7.02
C ILE A 154 -11.45 -4.85 7.43
N VAL A 155 -10.35 -5.58 7.48
CA VAL A 155 -9.00 -5.03 7.65
C VAL A 155 -8.33 -4.99 6.28
N ASN A 156 -8.08 -3.80 5.77
CA ASN A 156 -7.26 -3.65 4.56
C ASN A 156 -5.79 -3.72 4.95
N VAL A 157 -5.00 -4.54 4.29
CA VAL A 157 -3.56 -4.65 4.54
C VAL A 157 -2.78 -4.26 3.30
N ASP A 158 -1.77 -3.40 3.49
CA ASP A 158 -0.85 -2.89 2.47
C ASP A 158 -1.51 -2.39 1.16
N ASP A 159 -0.70 -2.04 0.14
CA ASP A 159 -0.97 -1.55 -1.22
C ASP A 159 -2.08 -0.47 -1.26
N ALA A 160 -3.22 -0.78 -1.85
CA ALA A 160 -4.27 0.21 -2.08
C ALA A 160 -5.14 0.39 -0.84
N ARG A 161 -5.27 1.62 -0.36
CA ARG A 161 -6.28 1.95 0.65
C ARG A 161 -7.67 1.89 0.02
N ILE A 162 -8.54 1.12 0.65
CA ILE A 162 -9.94 0.91 0.23
C ILE A 162 -10.87 1.20 1.40
N ALA A 163 -12.16 1.36 1.12
CA ALA A 163 -13.19 1.53 2.15
C ALA A 163 -13.32 0.27 3.02
N ALA A 164 -12.52 0.19 4.07
CA ALA A 164 -12.46 -0.87 5.06
C ALA A 164 -12.66 -0.32 6.48
N THR A 165 -12.78 -1.17 7.49
CA THR A 165 -12.92 -0.75 8.89
C THR A 165 -11.64 -0.14 9.41
N THR A 166 -10.50 -0.75 9.09
CA THR A 166 -9.16 -0.22 9.36
C THR A 166 -8.20 -0.59 8.22
N TYR A 167 -7.17 0.19 8.03
CA TYR A 167 -6.03 -0.10 7.17
C TYR A 167 -4.81 -0.41 8.03
N VAL A 168 -4.07 -1.45 7.70
CA VAL A 168 -2.79 -1.81 8.32
C VAL A 168 -1.73 -1.77 7.24
N GLY A 169 -0.79 -0.85 7.33
CA GLY A 169 0.24 -0.71 6.30
C GLY A 169 1.04 0.59 6.42
N PRO A 170 2.10 0.74 5.60
CA PRO A 170 2.97 1.91 5.60
C PRO A 170 2.34 3.11 4.89
N SER A 171 3.03 4.23 4.96
CA SER A 171 2.90 5.31 3.98
C SER A 171 3.82 5.03 2.81
N HIS A 172 3.28 4.55 1.70
CA HIS A 172 4.08 4.28 0.49
C HIS A 172 4.77 5.53 -0.09
N GLU A 173 4.24 6.72 0.16
CA GLU A 173 4.89 7.97 -0.21
C GLU A 173 6.16 8.18 0.63
N LEU A 174 6.10 7.87 1.93
CA LEU A 174 7.26 7.92 2.82
C LEU A 174 8.34 6.90 2.41
N ASP A 175 7.95 5.71 1.93
CA ASP A 175 8.90 4.71 1.42
C ASP A 175 9.79 5.30 0.33
N GLY A 176 9.19 5.96 -0.67
CA GLY A 176 9.91 6.62 -1.75
C GLY A 176 10.77 7.79 -1.26
N THR A 177 10.24 8.61 -0.36
CA THR A 177 10.96 9.74 0.22
C THR A 177 12.21 9.29 0.97
N GLN A 178 12.12 8.23 1.78
CA GLN A 178 13.28 7.68 2.52
C GLN A 178 14.36 7.14 1.59
N ALA A 179 14.00 6.54 0.45
CA ALA A 179 14.98 6.11 -0.54
C ALA A 179 15.76 7.31 -1.14
N ALA A 180 15.06 8.43 -1.39
CA ALA A 180 15.70 9.66 -1.86
C ALA A 180 16.59 10.29 -0.78
N GLU A 181 16.12 10.33 0.47
CA GLU A 181 16.92 10.82 1.59
C GLU A 181 18.21 10.02 1.80
N GLU A 182 18.15 8.69 1.60
CA GLU A 182 19.35 7.86 1.68
C GLU A 182 20.35 8.21 0.57
N PHE A 183 19.90 8.41 -0.66
CA PHE A 183 20.80 8.88 -1.74
C PHE A 183 21.35 10.27 -1.45
N ALA A 184 20.57 11.18 -0.88
CA ALA A 184 21.05 12.52 -0.53
C ALA A 184 22.17 12.49 0.53
N LYS A 185 22.07 11.54 1.50
CA LYS A 185 23.12 11.30 2.50
C LYS A 185 24.38 10.68 1.90
N LEU A 186 24.21 9.71 0.99
CA LEU A 186 25.30 9.03 0.30
C LEU A 186 26.08 9.97 -0.64
N PHE A 187 25.41 10.95 -1.23
CA PHE A 187 25.96 11.85 -2.25
C PHE A 187 25.83 13.32 -1.84
N PRO A 188 26.50 13.78 -0.76
CA PRO A 188 26.35 15.14 -0.25
C PRO A 188 26.78 16.22 -1.25
N ASP A 189 27.69 15.91 -2.17
CA ASP A 189 28.16 16.81 -3.23
C ASP A 189 27.26 16.79 -4.48
N GLY A 190 26.17 16.01 -4.45
CA GLY A 190 25.23 15.86 -5.53
C GLY A 190 25.45 14.62 -6.39
N ALA A 191 24.34 14.09 -6.95
CA ALA A 191 24.37 12.93 -7.84
C ALA A 191 23.19 12.88 -8.79
N LYS A 192 23.39 12.19 -9.94
CA LYS A 192 22.30 11.72 -10.77
C LYS A 192 21.76 10.40 -10.22
N VAL A 193 20.44 10.36 -10.05
CA VAL A 193 19.72 9.17 -9.58
C VAL A 193 18.63 8.80 -10.57
N ALA A 194 18.16 7.57 -10.50
CA ALA A 194 17.06 7.08 -11.32
C ALA A 194 16.13 6.20 -10.50
N GLN A 195 14.93 5.93 -11.02
CA GLN A 195 14.05 4.93 -10.43
C GLN A 195 13.54 3.91 -11.44
N VAL A 196 13.26 2.70 -10.95
CA VAL A 196 12.56 1.63 -11.63
C VAL A 196 11.18 1.48 -11.00
N GLU A 197 10.16 1.76 -11.79
CA GLU A 197 8.77 1.90 -11.34
C GLU A 197 8.10 0.55 -11.17
N GLY A 198 7.21 0.43 -10.18
CA GLY A 198 6.31 -0.69 -10.03
C GLY A 198 5.25 -0.75 -11.13
N GLN A 199 4.28 -1.65 -10.95
CA GLN A 199 3.23 -1.88 -11.94
C GLN A 199 2.28 -0.67 -12.04
N ALA A 200 2.03 -0.22 -13.27
CA ALA A 200 1.08 0.85 -13.53
C ALA A 200 -0.33 0.49 -13.02
N GLY A 201 -0.95 1.42 -12.28
CA GLY A 201 -2.28 1.23 -11.68
C GLY A 201 -2.24 0.64 -10.26
N SER A 202 -1.07 0.21 -9.74
CA SER A 202 -0.88 -0.06 -8.32
C SER A 202 -0.80 1.25 -7.55
N SER A 203 -1.45 1.31 -6.40
CA SER A 203 -1.42 2.46 -5.50
C SER A 203 -0.03 2.62 -4.89
N ALA A 204 0.54 1.52 -4.39
CA ALA A 204 1.90 1.50 -3.85
C ALA A 204 2.93 2.01 -4.86
N ALA A 205 2.87 1.55 -6.14
CA ALA A 205 3.76 2.05 -7.18
C ALA A 205 3.61 3.57 -7.37
N THR A 206 2.38 4.05 -7.51
CA THR A 206 2.11 5.48 -7.75
C THR A 206 2.65 6.35 -6.61
N LEU A 207 2.41 5.96 -5.36
CA LEU A 207 2.84 6.71 -4.19
C LEU A 207 4.35 6.64 -3.97
N ARG A 208 4.99 5.46 -4.13
CA ARG A 208 6.45 5.32 -4.04
C ARG A 208 7.17 6.13 -5.12
N ILE A 209 6.64 6.14 -6.36
CA ILE A 209 7.16 6.97 -7.46
C ILE A 209 7.10 8.45 -7.10
N GLN A 210 5.95 8.91 -6.58
CA GLN A 210 5.75 10.31 -6.21
C GLN A 210 6.65 10.69 -5.03
N GLY A 211 6.66 9.88 -3.96
CA GLY A 211 7.50 10.12 -2.79
C GLY A 211 8.99 10.20 -3.13
N PHE A 212 9.49 9.35 -4.03
CA PHE A 212 10.87 9.44 -4.48
C PHE A 212 11.16 10.73 -5.27
N LYS A 213 10.25 11.14 -6.14
CA LYS A 213 10.38 12.43 -6.89
C LYS A 213 10.40 13.62 -5.95
N ASP A 214 9.48 13.66 -5.01
CA ASP A 214 9.36 14.74 -4.02
C ASP A 214 10.58 14.78 -3.10
N GLY A 215 11.07 13.61 -2.66
CA GLY A 215 12.29 13.49 -1.86
C GLY A 215 13.54 13.97 -2.61
N VAL A 216 13.67 13.65 -3.90
CA VAL A 216 14.76 14.16 -4.75
C VAL A 216 14.68 15.70 -4.88
N GLU A 217 13.49 16.25 -5.10
CA GLU A 217 13.30 17.71 -5.19
C GLU A 217 13.62 18.39 -3.85
N GLN A 218 13.17 17.85 -2.74
CA GLN A 218 13.42 18.38 -1.39
C GLN A 218 14.89 18.33 -1.00
N ALA A 219 15.61 17.28 -1.40
CA ALA A 219 17.03 17.13 -1.13
C ALA A 219 17.89 18.21 -1.80
N GLY A 220 17.51 18.65 -3.00
CA GLY A 220 18.13 19.75 -3.74
C GLY A 220 19.56 19.47 -4.26
N ASN A 221 20.18 18.35 -3.88
CA ASN A 221 21.49 17.88 -4.34
C ASN A 221 21.39 16.64 -5.25
N LEU A 222 20.19 16.17 -5.58
CA LEU A 222 19.97 15.03 -6.46
C LEU A 222 19.33 15.49 -7.78
N ASP A 223 19.65 14.78 -8.88
CA ASP A 223 19.07 14.98 -10.21
C ASP A 223 18.43 13.67 -10.67
N LEU A 224 17.09 13.62 -10.75
CA LEU A 224 16.35 12.47 -11.23
C LEU A 224 16.39 12.42 -12.76
N VAL A 225 17.27 11.59 -13.32
CA VAL A 225 17.53 11.53 -14.77
C VAL A 225 16.68 10.51 -15.51
N ALA A 226 16.10 9.54 -14.84
CA ALA A 226 15.25 8.54 -15.45
C ALA A 226 14.24 7.93 -14.47
N SER A 227 13.06 7.57 -14.98
CA SER A 227 12.00 6.84 -14.30
C SER A 227 11.45 5.83 -15.32
N VAL A 228 11.69 4.53 -15.12
CA VAL A 228 11.48 3.49 -16.13
C VAL A 228 10.64 2.35 -15.54
N PRO A 229 9.57 1.89 -16.22
CA PRO A 229 8.75 0.77 -15.73
C PRO A 229 9.54 -0.54 -15.56
N GLY A 230 9.31 -1.23 -14.44
CA GLY A 230 9.80 -2.56 -14.12
C GLY A 230 8.67 -3.53 -13.80
N ASP A 231 7.43 -3.02 -13.59
CA ASP A 231 6.17 -3.80 -13.48
C ASP A 231 6.21 -4.93 -12.43
N TRP A 232 6.91 -4.74 -11.30
CA TRP A 232 7.17 -5.72 -10.25
C TRP A 232 7.96 -6.97 -10.71
N ASP A 233 8.53 -6.93 -11.93
CA ASP A 233 9.23 -8.04 -12.57
C ASP A 233 10.75 -7.83 -12.51
N PRO A 234 11.53 -8.79 -11.96
CA PRO A 234 12.99 -8.64 -11.82
C PRO A 234 13.74 -8.63 -13.16
N ASP A 235 13.23 -9.31 -14.19
CA ASP A 235 13.89 -9.34 -15.50
C ASP A 235 13.64 -8.04 -16.27
N LYS A 236 12.43 -7.47 -16.17
CA LYS A 236 12.15 -6.13 -16.70
C LYS A 236 12.97 -5.07 -15.98
N ALA A 237 13.07 -5.15 -14.64
CA ALA A 237 13.88 -4.24 -13.84
C ALA A 237 15.37 -4.34 -14.20
N PHE A 238 15.90 -5.54 -14.45
CA PHE A 238 17.25 -5.74 -14.96
C PHE A 238 17.44 -5.02 -16.30
N ALA A 239 16.53 -5.19 -17.26
CA ALA A 239 16.59 -4.53 -18.55
C ALA A 239 16.46 -3.00 -18.43
N ALA A 240 15.56 -2.49 -17.58
CA ALA A 240 15.42 -1.08 -17.29
C ALA A 240 16.71 -0.48 -16.70
N ALA A 241 17.34 -1.16 -15.75
CA ALA A 241 18.62 -0.73 -15.19
C ALA A 241 19.74 -0.70 -16.23
N GLN A 242 19.83 -1.69 -17.12
CA GLN A 242 20.78 -1.66 -18.22
C GLN A 242 20.56 -0.45 -19.14
N GLN A 243 19.32 -0.14 -19.48
CA GLN A 243 18.96 1.03 -20.26
C GLN A 243 19.36 2.34 -19.56
N ILE A 244 19.04 2.47 -18.26
CA ILE A 244 19.42 3.64 -17.44
C ILE A 244 20.94 3.83 -17.45
N ILE A 245 21.70 2.77 -17.16
CA ILE A 245 23.17 2.79 -17.09
C ILE A 245 23.81 3.15 -18.45
N GLN A 246 23.19 2.74 -19.55
CA GLN A 246 23.66 3.06 -20.90
C GLN A 246 23.38 4.51 -21.29
N GLN A 247 22.17 5.01 -20.97
CA GLN A 247 21.75 6.37 -21.34
C GLN A 247 22.33 7.43 -20.39
N HIS A 248 22.53 7.07 -19.11
CA HIS A 248 23.07 7.93 -18.07
C HIS A 248 24.31 7.29 -17.44
N PRO A 249 25.49 7.32 -18.16
CA PRO A 249 26.68 6.61 -17.71
C PRO A 249 27.28 7.14 -16.40
N ASP A 250 26.84 8.28 -15.92
CA ASP A 250 27.21 8.96 -14.68
C ASP A 250 26.16 8.85 -13.57
N VAL A 251 25.11 8.01 -13.74
CA VAL A 251 24.15 7.70 -12.68
C VAL A 251 24.86 7.06 -11.49
N LYS A 252 24.50 7.48 -10.27
CA LYS A 252 25.13 7.04 -9.01
C LYS A 252 24.20 6.23 -8.13
N GLY A 253 22.88 6.38 -8.27
CA GLY A 253 21.88 5.67 -7.50
C GLY A 253 20.70 5.24 -8.35
N ILE A 254 20.17 4.04 -8.09
CA ILE A 254 18.95 3.54 -8.70
C ILE A 254 18.04 3.03 -7.57
N TYR A 255 16.86 3.65 -7.42
CA TYR A 255 15.79 3.16 -6.57
C TYR A 255 14.87 2.24 -7.36
N ALA A 256 14.55 1.08 -6.84
CA ALA A 256 13.50 0.22 -7.37
C ALA A 256 12.32 0.21 -6.39
N ASN A 257 11.10 0.38 -6.89
CA ASN A 257 9.91 0.52 -6.05
C ASN A 257 9.58 -0.72 -5.22
N ASN A 258 10.22 -1.88 -5.51
CA ASN A 258 10.23 -3.03 -4.60
C ASN A 258 11.54 -3.81 -4.69
N ASP A 259 11.76 -4.70 -3.72
CA ASP A 259 12.99 -5.48 -3.60
C ASP A 259 13.15 -6.55 -4.68
N THR A 260 12.06 -7.16 -5.15
CA THR A 260 12.11 -8.10 -6.28
C THR A 260 12.74 -7.46 -7.51
N MET A 261 12.36 -6.23 -7.80
CA MET A 261 12.98 -5.42 -8.86
C MET A 261 14.38 -4.95 -8.49
N ALA A 262 14.63 -4.53 -7.23
CA ALA A 262 15.94 -4.08 -6.77
C ALA A 262 17.02 -5.15 -6.92
N VAL A 263 16.69 -6.40 -6.69
CA VAL A 263 17.58 -7.55 -6.96
C VAL A 263 17.92 -7.66 -8.46
N GLY A 264 16.94 -7.43 -9.34
CA GLY A 264 17.17 -7.33 -10.79
C GLY A 264 18.11 -6.18 -11.16
N VAL A 265 17.86 -4.99 -10.59
CA VAL A 265 18.72 -3.81 -10.74
C VAL A 265 20.15 -4.09 -10.26
N ALA A 266 20.31 -4.69 -9.07
CA ALA A 266 21.63 -5.01 -8.52
C ALA A 266 22.42 -5.99 -9.41
N LYS A 267 21.75 -6.95 -10.04
CA LYS A 267 22.36 -7.85 -11.05
C LYS A 267 22.84 -7.07 -12.27
N ALA A 268 22.08 -6.08 -12.76
CA ALA A 268 22.49 -5.22 -13.89
C ALA A 268 23.67 -4.31 -13.53
N VAL A 269 23.65 -3.70 -12.34
CA VAL A 269 24.75 -2.89 -11.80
C VAL A 269 26.04 -3.73 -11.72
N LYS A 270 25.97 -4.92 -11.12
CA LYS A 270 27.11 -5.84 -11.06
C LYS A 270 27.64 -6.20 -12.46
N ALA A 271 26.77 -6.49 -13.42
CA ALA A 271 27.17 -6.80 -14.80
C ALA A 271 27.83 -5.63 -15.51
N SER A 272 27.48 -4.38 -15.17
CA SER A 272 28.07 -3.17 -15.74
C SER A 272 29.48 -2.86 -15.24
N GLY A 273 29.87 -3.45 -14.09
CA GLY A 273 31.14 -3.14 -13.41
C GLY A 273 31.21 -1.73 -12.82
N LYS A 274 30.08 -1.01 -12.72
CA LYS A 274 30.02 0.35 -12.17
C LYS A 274 29.69 0.30 -10.68
N ASP A 275 30.08 1.36 -9.99
CA ASP A 275 29.73 1.60 -8.60
C ASP A 275 28.46 2.48 -8.55
N ILE A 276 27.31 1.85 -8.37
CA ILE A 276 25.98 2.47 -8.34
C ILE A 276 25.24 1.94 -7.12
N ALA A 277 24.79 2.85 -6.26
CA ALA A 277 23.97 2.50 -5.10
C ALA A 277 22.60 1.98 -5.54
N VAL A 278 22.14 0.88 -4.91
CA VAL A 278 20.82 0.29 -5.17
C VAL A 278 20.01 0.29 -3.89
N VAL A 279 18.85 0.92 -3.93
CA VAL A 279 17.88 0.94 -2.84
C VAL A 279 16.59 0.30 -3.31
N GLY A 280 16.01 -0.57 -2.49
CA GLY A 280 14.71 -1.22 -2.72
C GLY A 280 13.66 -0.80 -1.70
N THR A 281 12.52 -1.47 -1.74
CA THR A 281 11.48 -1.41 -0.72
C THR A 281 10.90 -2.82 -0.56
N ASP A 282 10.56 -3.21 0.65
CA ASP A 282 9.84 -4.39 1.18
C ASP A 282 10.60 -5.08 2.33
N GLY A 283 11.94 -5.18 2.26
CA GLY A 283 12.74 -5.94 3.23
C GLY A 283 12.64 -7.47 3.05
N VAL A 284 12.54 -7.96 1.80
CA VAL A 284 12.48 -9.41 1.56
C VAL A 284 13.83 -10.10 1.77
N PRO A 285 13.87 -11.39 2.11
CA PRO A 285 15.11 -12.11 2.45
C PRO A 285 16.23 -12.00 1.41
N GLU A 286 15.92 -12.01 0.11
CA GLU A 286 16.92 -11.86 -0.94
C GLU A 286 17.56 -10.47 -0.93
N ALA A 287 16.77 -9.42 -0.71
CA ALA A 287 17.27 -8.04 -0.58
C ALA A 287 18.08 -7.84 0.70
N ILE A 288 17.64 -8.41 1.83
CA ILE A 288 18.39 -8.40 3.10
C ILE A 288 19.76 -9.07 2.93
N SER A 289 19.82 -10.20 2.23
CA SER A 289 21.09 -10.82 1.85
C SER A 289 21.95 -9.89 0.97
N GLY A 290 21.31 -9.17 0.06
CA GLY A 290 21.94 -8.15 -0.78
C GLY A 290 22.54 -7.00 0.03
N VAL A 291 21.81 -6.48 1.01
CA VAL A 291 22.27 -5.44 1.93
C VAL A 291 23.48 -5.92 2.75
N ARG A 292 23.39 -7.11 3.34
CA ARG A 292 24.52 -7.71 4.10
C ARG A 292 25.78 -7.88 3.26
N SER A 293 25.62 -8.37 2.04
CA SER A 293 26.75 -8.60 1.12
C SER A 293 27.25 -7.32 0.44
N GLY A 294 26.52 -6.20 0.51
CA GLY A 294 26.83 -4.95 -0.15
C GLY A 294 26.51 -4.93 -1.65
N THR A 295 25.72 -5.87 -2.16
CA THR A 295 25.19 -5.85 -3.54
C THR A 295 23.98 -4.92 -3.67
N MET A 296 23.30 -4.65 -2.57
CA MET A 296 22.33 -3.56 -2.39
C MET A 296 22.83 -2.65 -1.27
N THR A 297 22.51 -1.37 -1.38
CA THR A 297 22.89 -0.36 -0.38
C THR A 297 21.95 -0.36 0.80
N ALA A 298 20.65 -0.41 0.53
CA ALA A 298 19.59 -0.38 1.52
C ALA A 298 18.27 -0.91 0.94
N THR A 299 17.32 -1.15 1.83
CA THR A 299 15.90 -1.31 1.50
C THR A 299 15.04 -0.59 2.55
N VAL A 300 13.92 0.00 2.14
CA VAL A 300 12.92 0.54 3.05
C VAL A 300 11.93 -0.58 3.37
N SER A 301 11.78 -0.92 4.63
CA SER A 301 10.96 -2.07 5.05
C SER A 301 9.78 -1.65 5.92
N PRO A 302 8.56 -2.06 5.58
CA PRO A 302 7.41 -1.95 6.46
C PRO A 302 7.32 -3.10 7.47
N LEU A 303 8.28 -4.05 7.46
CA LEU A 303 8.29 -5.23 8.32
C LEU A 303 7.08 -6.14 8.10
N ALA A 304 6.97 -6.72 6.91
CA ALA A 304 5.81 -7.48 6.42
C ALA A 304 5.21 -8.51 7.41
N TYR A 305 6.06 -9.19 8.21
CA TYR A 305 5.59 -10.09 9.26
C TYR A 305 4.67 -9.36 10.26
N TRP A 306 5.07 -8.18 10.70
CA TRP A 306 4.30 -7.40 11.67
C TRP A 306 3.04 -6.80 11.07
N GLU A 307 3.03 -6.44 9.78
CA GLU A 307 1.79 -6.04 9.11
C GLU A 307 0.75 -7.17 9.13
N GLY A 308 1.15 -8.38 8.79
CA GLY A 308 0.28 -9.54 8.84
C GLY A 308 -0.23 -9.85 10.25
N TYR A 309 0.65 -9.76 11.24
CA TYR A 309 0.32 -9.94 12.66
C TYR A 309 -0.71 -8.91 13.12
N TRP A 310 -0.41 -7.62 12.93
CA TRP A 310 -1.31 -6.52 13.32
C TRP A 310 -2.64 -6.52 12.55
N ALA A 311 -2.66 -7.03 11.32
CA ALA A 311 -3.90 -7.14 10.55
C ALA A 311 -4.87 -8.15 11.19
N VAL A 312 -4.38 -9.32 11.60
CA VAL A 312 -5.22 -10.32 12.31
C VAL A 312 -5.54 -9.84 13.73
N GLU A 313 -4.59 -9.25 14.46
CA GLU A 313 -4.84 -8.64 15.77
C GLU A 313 -5.93 -7.56 15.67
N SER A 314 -5.88 -6.68 14.66
CA SER A 314 -6.92 -5.67 14.42
C SER A 314 -8.28 -6.30 14.16
N ALA A 315 -8.35 -7.39 13.40
CA ALA A 315 -9.60 -8.12 13.18
C ALA A 315 -10.18 -8.68 14.47
N VAL A 316 -9.35 -9.28 15.33
CA VAL A 316 -9.75 -9.79 16.65
C VAL A 316 -10.27 -8.66 17.55
N ARG A 317 -9.53 -7.54 17.63
CA ARG A 317 -9.95 -6.37 18.42
C ARG A 317 -11.29 -5.80 17.98
N LEU A 318 -11.52 -5.70 16.67
CA LEU A 318 -12.81 -5.26 16.10
C LEU A 318 -13.95 -6.23 16.45
N LEU A 319 -13.70 -7.53 16.37
CA LEU A 319 -14.69 -8.57 16.72
C LEU A 319 -15.06 -8.51 18.22
N GLU A 320 -14.10 -8.25 19.11
CA GLU A 320 -14.31 -8.02 20.55
C GLU A 320 -14.89 -6.63 20.87
N GLY A 321 -15.12 -5.79 19.86
CA GLY A 321 -15.77 -4.50 20.00
C GLY A 321 -14.87 -3.39 20.52
N GLN A 322 -13.55 -3.56 20.42
CA GLN A 322 -12.60 -2.47 20.68
C GLN A 322 -12.64 -1.43 19.55
N ASP A 323 -12.34 -0.18 19.88
CA ASP A 323 -12.25 0.92 18.94
C ASP A 323 -10.85 0.95 18.33
N VAL A 324 -10.69 0.31 17.17
CA VAL A 324 -9.42 0.26 16.43
C VAL A 324 -9.36 1.49 15.51
N PRO A 325 -8.29 2.29 15.56
CA PRO A 325 -8.11 3.42 14.66
C PRO A 325 -8.20 3.03 13.18
N ALA A 326 -8.63 3.97 12.35
CA ALA A 326 -8.83 3.73 10.92
C ALA A 326 -7.52 3.43 10.15
N TRP A 327 -6.35 3.76 10.72
CA TRP A 327 -5.04 3.41 10.19
C TRP A 327 -4.09 2.91 11.29
N ILE A 328 -3.69 1.66 11.19
CA ILE A 328 -2.57 1.08 11.96
C ILE A 328 -1.32 1.19 11.09
N VAL A 329 -0.44 2.10 11.49
CA VAL A 329 0.73 2.47 10.69
C VAL A 329 1.84 1.43 10.86
N ALA A 330 2.21 0.76 9.77
CA ALA A 330 3.44 0.00 9.71
C ALA A 330 4.65 0.95 9.51
N PRO A 331 5.83 0.62 10.03
CA PRO A 331 6.99 1.48 9.87
C PRO A 331 7.44 1.57 8.40
N ALA A 332 8.12 2.65 8.05
CA ALA A 332 8.94 2.75 6.85
C ALA A 332 10.42 2.71 7.32
N GLN A 333 10.90 1.53 7.70
CA GLN A 333 12.22 1.38 8.31
C GLN A 333 13.31 1.26 7.25
N LEU A 334 14.21 2.23 7.17
CA LEU A 334 15.38 2.11 6.31
C LEU A 334 16.35 1.06 6.90
N ILE A 335 16.56 -0.01 6.15
CA ILE A 335 17.48 -1.10 6.49
C ILE A 335 18.76 -0.96 5.69
N THR A 336 19.84 -0.80 6.41
CA THR A 336 21.20 -0.70 5.89
C THR A 336 22.08 -1.80 6.48
N LYS A 337 23.31 -1.92 6.01
CA LYS A 337 24.26 -2.88 6.57
C LYS A 337 24.54 -2.66 8.06
N ASP A 338 24.39 -1.42 8.55
CA ASP A 338 24.71 -1.06 9.92
C ASP A 338 23.65 -1.47 10.93
N ASN A 339 22.38 -1.59 10.50
CA ASN A 339 21.24 -1.89 11.37
C ASN A 339 20.46 -3.16 11.01
N VAL A 340 20.82 -3.88 9.94
CA VAL A 340 20.06 -5.02 9.44
C VAL A 340 19.86 -6.13 10.50
N ASP A 341 20.81 -6.33 11.38
CA ASP A 341 20.74 -7.38 12.43
C ASP A 341 19.87 -6.95 13.63
N GLU A 342 19.40 -5.70 13.67
CA GLU A 342 18.42 -5.22 14.65
C GLU A 342 16.99 -5.62 14.28
N PHE A 343 16.73 -5.90 13.00
CA PHE A 343 15.39 -6.16 12.45
C PHE A 343 15.22 -7.55 11.84
N TYR A 344 16.34 -8.19 11.43
CA TYR A 344 16.31 -9.42 10.64
C TYR A 344 17.25 -10.47 11.20
N ASP A 345 16.81 -11.73 11.20
CA ASP A 345 17.63 -12.88 11.53
C ASP A 345 18.66 -13.19 10.42
N LYS A 346 19.53 -14.18 10.66
CA LYS A 346 20.57 -14.61 9.71
C LYS A 346 20.04 -15.08 8.35
N ASP A 347 18.79 -15.53 8.29
CA ASP A 347 18.13 -16.04 7.09
C ASP A 347 17.31 -14.93 6.38
N GLY A 348 17.40 -13.69 6.88
CA GLY A 348 16.73 -12.51 6.33
C GLY A 348 15.23 -12.48 6.64
N GLN A 349 14.77 -13.21 7.66
CA GLN A 349 13.39 -13.10 8.14
C GLN A 349 13.29 -11.99 9.19
N VAL A 350 12.18 -11.27 9.18
CA VAL A 350 11.88 -10.25 10.20
C VAL A 350 11.89 -10.91 11.58
N LEU A 351 12.53 -10.27 12.57
CA LEU A 351 12.52 -10.74 13.95
C LEU A 351 11.10 -10.68 14.53
N THR A 352 10.68 -11.76 15.18
CA THR A 352 9.31 -11.94 15.69
C THR A 352 9.12 -11.41 17.11
N ASP A 353 10.17 -10.86 17.72
CA ASP A 353 10.19 -10.33 19.08
C ASP A 353 10.48 -8.81 19.15
N LEU A 354 10.43 -8.11 18.01
CA LEU A 354 10.73 -6.68 17.91
C LEU A 354 9.81 -5.79 18.78
N PHE A 355 8.57 -6.20 18.94
CA PHE A 355 7.52 -5.39 19.58
C PHE A 355 6.80 -6.14 20.71
N ASN A 356 7.41 -7.21 21.24
CA ASN A 356 6.90 -8.01 22.36
C ASN A 356 7.44 -7.51 23.71
#